data_dd60fb16b07e615ec185c5a6dd0851ee
#
_entry.id   dd60fb16b07e615ec185c5a6dd0851ee
#
_cell.length_a   1.000
_cell.length_b   1.000
_cell.length_c   1.000
_cell.angle_alpha   90.00
_cell.angle_beta   90.00
_cell.angle_gamma   90.00
#
_symmetry.space_group_name_H-M   'P 1'
#
loop_
_entity.id
_entity.type
_entity.pdbx_description
1 polymer ?
#
loop_
_entity_poly.entity_id
_entity_poly.type
_entity_poly.pdbx_seq_one_letter_code
_entity_poly.pdbx_strand_id
1 'polypeptide(L)'
;MSTAPAPLRATTVAGAILAVIFIALSAAVGGINVWRTHAAETFTSQAEQAQSDKASINRAFKDAKTRLDSVNVDASAAAWCDSVTRGNASSMRDIIKTYDSSTQAVKDSIHSQCSDKEALANAQRTLSNADFTIAMTECTANKVTTTIKGTLAVKQSSTITMFGPLNVTVIGYTTEKNKSFNPTSPYQGTTTATLTPGTPLTFSVTVPYDPNMTGNTECGATMTAWWPSDM
;
A
#
# COMPACT_ATOMS: atom_id res chain seq x y z
N MET A 1 4.44 -18.15 -22.72
CA MET A 1 5.36 -18.81 -21.78
C MET A 1 6.37 -17.75 -21.34
N SER A 2 6.17 -17.15 -20.18
CA SER A 2 7.05 -16.13 -19.63
C SER A 2 7.75 -16.76 -18.42
N THR A 3 9.07 -16.91 -18.50
CA THR A 3 9.91 -17.44 -17.43
C THR A 3 10.21 -16.33 -16.44
N ALA A 4 9.75 -16.49 -15.22
CA ALA A 4 10.09 -15.60 -14.11
C ALA A 4 11.60 -15.69 -13.79
N PRO A 5 12.30 -14.58 -13.51
CA PRO A 5 13.69 -14.63 -13.08
C PRO A 5 13.79 -15.15 -11.64
N ALA A 6 14.68 -16.12 -11.44
CA ALA A 6 14.91 -16.77 -10.15
C ALA A 6 15.53 -15.83 -9.10
N PRO A 7 15.24 -16.03 -7.80
CA PRO A 7 15.78 -15.21 -6.71
C PRO A 7 17.20 -15.64 -6.33
N LEU A 8 18.19 -15.30 -7.15
CA LEU A 8 19.59 -15.73 -6.98
C LEU A 8 20.49 -14.74 -6.20
N ARG A 9 19.97 -13.60 -5.76
CA ARG A 9 20.82 -12.56 -5.12
C ARG A 9 20.93 -12.62 -3.59
N ALA A 10 19.97 -13.20 -2.89
CA ALA A 10 20.00 -13.25 -1.42
C ALA A 10 20.96 -14.34 -0.88
N THR A 11 21.08 -15.46 -1.58
CA THR A 11 21.95 -16.57 -1.15
C THR A 11 23.44 -16.30 -1.38
N THR A 12 23.82 -15.49 -2.39
CA THR A 12 25.21 -15.12 -2.65
C THR A 12 25.78 -14.15 -1.64
N VAL A 13 24.97 -13.23 -1.12
CA VAL A 13 25.43 -12.26 -0.10
C VAL A 13 25.61 -12.95 1.26
N ALA A 14 24.69 -13.83 1.65
CA ALA A 14 24.81 -14.61 2.89
C ALA A 14 26.03 -15.55 2.86
N GLY A 15 26.32 -16.16 1.72
CA GLY A 15 27.50 -17.03 1.52
C GLY A 15 28.83 -16.27 1.64
N ALA A 16 28.90 -15.04 1.11
CA ALA A 16 30.10 -14.21 1.20
C ALA A 16 30.39 -13.74 2.64
N ILE A 17 29.36 -13.41 3.42
CA ILE A 17 29.51 -12.99 4.82
C ILE A 17 29.99 -14.17 5.69
N LEU A 18 29.45 -15.37 5.51
CA LEU A 18 29.89 -16.57 6.20
C LEU A 18 31.33 -16.94 5.85
N ALA A 19 31.74 -16.80 4.59
CA ALA A 19 33.11 -17.07 4.15
C ALA A 19 34.12 -16.12 4.81
N VAL A 20 33.79 -14.83 4.93
CA VAL A 20 34.70 -13.85 5.62
C VAL A 20 34.83 -14.17 7.11
N ILE A 21 33.73 -14.59 7.77
CA ILE A 21 33.78 -15.01 9.20
C ILE A 21 34.62 -16.28 9.39
N PHE A 22 34.50 -17.26 8.49
CA PHE A 22 35.32 -18.50 8.57
C PHE A 22 36.80 -18.27 8.28
N ILE A 23 37.15 -17.38 7.36
CA ILE A 23 38.54 -17.02 7.08
C ILE A 23 39.17 -16.30 8.27
N ALA A 24 38.44 -15.39 8.93
CA ALA A 24 38.90 -14.70 10.12
C ALA A 24 39.11 -15.64 11.31
N LEU A 25 38.19 -16.63 11.50
CA LEU A 25 38.32 -17.65 12.55
C LEU A 25 39.44 -18.65 12.28
N SER A 26 39.68 -19.05 11.04
CA SER A 26 40.80 -19.98 10.70
C SER A 26 42.18 -19.35 10.84
N ALA A 27 42.31 -18.04 10.57
CA ALA A 27 43.55 -17.31 10.81
C ALA A 27 43.87 -17.19 12.30
N ALA A 28 42.83 -17.06 13.15
CA ALA A 28 43.03 -17.03 14.62
C ALA A 28 43.41 -18.38 15.21
N VAL A 29 43.00 -19.49 14.64
CA VAL A 29 43.28 -20.86 15.15
C VAL A 29 44.63 -21.38 14.60
N GLY A 30 45.06 -20.99 13.40
CA GLY A 30 46.35 -21.41 12.82
C GLY A 30 47.55 -20.83 13.50
N GLY A 31 47.41 -19.72 14.22
CA GLY A 31 48.51 -19.06 14.94
C GLY A 31 48.93 -19.70 16.26
N ILE A 32 48.15 -20.64 16.81
CA ILE A 32 48.35 -21.17 18.17
C ILE A 32 49.47 -22.23 18.26
N ASN A 33 49.88 -22.84 17.15
CA ASN A 33 50.77 -24.01 17.20
C ASN A 33 52.27 -23.72 17.05
N VAL A 34 52.71 -22.48 16.91
CA VAL A 34 54.15 -22.16 16.68
C VAL A 34 54.86 -21.57 17.94
N TRP A 35 54.18 -21.46 19.07
CA TRP A 35 54.64 -20.64 20.17
C TRP A 35 54.96 -21.40 21.46
N ARG A 36 56.10 -22.04 21.53
CA ARG A 36 56.63 -22.54 22.83
C ARG A 36 57.96 -21.97 23.30
N THR A 37 58.55 -20.98 22.63
CA THR A 37 59.94 -20.56 22.98
C THR A 37 60.26 -19.08 23.05
N HIS A 38 59.32 -18.13 23.00
CA HIS A 38 59.70 -16.72 23.23
C HIS A 38 58.78 -16.00 24.22
N ALA A 39 59.42 -15.27 25.09
CA ALA A 39 59.05 -14.70 26.37
C ALA A 39 57.85 -13.68 26.33
N ALA A 40 57.42 -13.32 27.54
CA ALA A 40 56.23 -12.53 27.90
C ALA A 40 55.92 -11.26 27.07
N GLU A 41 56.89 -10.63 26.43
CA GLU A 41 56.68 -9.40 25.62
C GLU A 41 55.91 -9.66 24.32
N THR A 42 56.04 -10.86 23.74
CA THR A 42 55.29 -11.24 22.55
C THR A 42 53.83 -11.55 22.86
N PHE A 43 53.50 -12.01 24.05
CA PHE A 43 52.11 -12.29 24.44
C PHE A 43 51.30 -11.03 24.65
N THR A 44 51.89 -9.95 25.16
CA THR A 44 51.16 -8.67 25.32
C THR A 44 50.85 -8.03 24.00
N SER A 45 51.77 -7.99 23.05
CA SER A 45 51.52 -7.43 21.71
C SER A 45 50.47 -8.25 20.92
N GLN A 46 50.44 -9.59 21.08
CA GLN A 46 49.44 -10.46 20.46
C GLN A 46 48.10 -10.33 21.12
N ALA A 47 48.02 -10.13 22.43
CA ALA A 47 46.77 -9.87 23.13
C ALA A 47 46.17 -8.52 22.69
N GLU A 48 46.98 -7.49 22.54
CA GLU A 48 46.56 -6.20 22.02
C GLU A 48 46.10 -6.28 20.55
N GLN A 49 46.83 -7.04 19.71
CA GLN A 49 46.44 -7.28 18.32
C GLN A 49 45.09 -8.04 18.25
N ALA A 50 44.94 -9.10 19.07
CA ALA A 50 43.68 -9.86 19.13
C ALA A 50 42.50 -9.01 19.63
N GLN A 51 42.73 -8.08 20.57
CA GLN A 51 41.70 -7.12 20.99
C GLN A 51 41.36 -6.13 19.88
N SER A 52 42.34 -5.62 19.16
CA SER A 52 42.15 -4.75 18.00
C SER A 52 41.36 -5.45 16.90
N ASP A 53 41.74 -6.68 16.58
CA ASP A 53 41.07 -7.50 15.57
C ASP A 53 39.61 -7.80 15.96
N LYS A 54 39.39 -8.14 17.24
CA LYS A 54 38.02 -8.30 17.78
C LYS A 54 37.19 -7.03 17.65
N ALA A 55 37.78 -5.88 17.95
CA ALA A 55 37.12 -4.59 17.83
C ALA A 55 36.78 -4.25 16.36
N SER A 56 37.67 -4.59 15.43
CA SER A 56 37.45 -4.39 13.98
C SER A 56 36.37 -5.31 13.43
N ILE A 57 36.39 -6.59 13.83
CA ILE A 57 35.35 -7.57 13.45
C ILE A 57 33.97 -7.16 13.98
N ASN A 58 33.90 -6.72 15.25
CA ASN A 58 32.65 -6.25 15.82
C ASN A 58 32.07 -5.02 15.09
N ARG A 59 32.94 -4.09 14.67
CA ARG A 59 32.53 -2.95 13.85
C ARG A 59 32.04 -3.39 12.50
N ALA A 60 32.79 -4.24 11.79
CA ALA A 60 32.38 -4.78 10.49
C ALA A 60 31.05 -5.54 10.55
N PHE A 61 30.82 -6.32 11.61
CA PHE A 61 29.57 -7.02 11.86
C PHE A 61 28.41 -6.05 12.08
N LYS A 62 28.63 -5.03 12.91
CA LYS A 62 27.61 -3.99 13.16
C LYS A 62 27.24 -3.24 11.87
N ASP A 63 28.25 -2.88 11.08
CA ASP A 63 28.04 -2.20 9.80
C ASP A 63 27.30 -3.08 8.79
N ALA A 64 27.67 -4.36 8.69
CA ALA A 64 26.98 -5.33 7.84
C ALA A 64 25.52 -5.54 8.26
N LYS A 65 25.27 -5.61 9.58
CA LYS A 65 23.91 -5.70 10.12
C LYS A 65 23.09 -4.47 9.78
N THR A 66 23.64 -3.28 9.98
CA THR A 66 22.97 -2.01 9.66
C THR A 66 22.61 -1.92 8.17
N ARG A 67 23.52 -2.35 7.28
CA ARG A 67 23.25 -2.41 5.83
C ARG A 67 22.16 -3.41 5.49
N LEU A 68 22.15 -4.58 6.11
CA LEU A 68 21.11 -5.58 5.90
C LEU A 68 19.75 -5.06 6.36
N ASP A 69 19.70 -4.43 7.54
CA ASP A 69 18.47 -3.87 8.08
C ASP A 69 17.94 -2.77 7.15
N SER A 70 18.80 -1.90 6.60
CA SER A 70 18.38 -0.85 5.65
C SER A 70 17.86 -1.43 4.32
N VAL A 71 18.52 -2.44 3.76
CA VAL A 71 18.07 -3.12 2.53
C VAL A 71 16.70 -3.78 2.74
N ASN A 72 16.45 -4.39 3.90
CA ASN A 72 15.15 -4.98 4.23
C ASN A 72 14.05 -3.91 4.37
N VAL A 73 14.37 -2.76 4.95
CA VAL A 73 13.46 -1.62 5.07
C VAL A 73 13.05 -1.11 3.68
N ASP A 74 14.04 -0.86 2.82
CA ASP A 74 13.80 -0.34 1.48
C ASP A 74 13.04 -1.33 0.59
N ALA A 75 13.36 -2.62 0.68
CA ALA A 75 12.63 -3.66 -0.05
C ALA A 75 11.17 -3.78 0.42
N SER A 76 10.92 -3.65 1.73
CA SER A 76 9.56 -3.67 2.28
C SER A 76 8.76 -2.45 1.83
N ALA A 77 9.40 -1.28 1.81
CA ALA A 77 8.79 -0.06 1.33
C ALA A 77 8.45 -0.14 -0.16
N ALA A 78 9.38 -0.59 -0.99
CA ALA A 78 9.15 -0.78 -2.42
C ALA A 78 8.00 -1.75 -2.70
N ALA A 79 7.95 -2.88 -2.01
CA ALA A 79 6.87 -3.86 -2.15
C ALA A 79 5.51 -3.26 -1.77
N TRP A 80 5.45 -2.44 -0.73
CA TRP A 80 4.23 -1.72 -0.39
C TRP A 80 3.86 -0.69 -1.48
N CYS A 81 4.80 0.12 -1.95
CA CYS A 81 4.59 1.08 -3.04
C CYS A 81 4.04 0.39 -4.31
N ASP A 82 4.58 -0.77 -4.65
CA ASP A 82 4.14 -1.57 -5.82
C ASP A 82 2.73 -2.16 -5.62
N SER A 83 2.31 -2.37 -4.38
CA SER A 83 0.97 -2.87 -4.07
C SER A 83 -0.13 -1.82 -4.27
N VAL A 84 0.19 -0.53 -4.13
CA VAL A 84 -0.76 0.58 -4.31
C VAL A 84 -0.95 0.85 -5.81
N THR A 85 -1.89 0.14 -6.40
CA THR A 85 -2.27 0.26 -7.81
C THR A 85 -3.79 0.17 -7.97
N ARG A 86 -4.31 0.69 -9.09
CA ARG A 86 -5.74 0.59 -9.42
C ARG A 86 -6.24 -0.87 -9.48
N GLY A 87 -5.39 -1.80 -9.94
CA GLY A 87 -5.72 -3.24 -9.96
C GLY A 87 -5.95 -3.83 -8.57
N ASN A 88 -5.36 -3.24 -7.55
CA ASN A 88 -5.47 -3.64 -6.15
C ASN A 88 -6.44 -2.79 -5.32
N ALA A 89 -7.25 -1.94 -5.95
CA ALA A 89 -8.17 -1.03 -5.25
C ALA A 89 -9.11 -1.75 -4.28
N SER A 90 -9.58 -2.96 -4.62
CA SER A 90 -10.41 -3.79 -3.74
C SER A 90 -9.67 -4.28 -2.48
N SER A 91 -8.36 -4.37 -2.52
CA SER A 91 -7.49 -4.80 -1.42
C SER A 91 -6.88 -3.62 -0.65
N MET A 92 -7.29 -2.39 -0.95
CA MET A 92 -6.70 -1.18 -0.34
C MET A 92 -6.76 -1.21 1.20
N ARG A 93 -7.81 -1.77 1.77
CA ARG A 93 -7.92 -1.92 3.24
C ARG A 93 -6.78 -2.75 3.82
N ASP A 94 -6.40 -3.85 3.16
CA ASP A 94 -5.30 -4.71 3.63
C ASP A 94 -3.94 -4.05 3.39
N ILE A 95 -3.79 -3.31 2.30
CA ILE A 95 -2.60 -2.51 2.00
C ILE A 95 -2.40 -1.43 3.08
N ILE A 96 -3.47 -0.72 3.46
CA ILE A 96 -3.45 0.26 4.56
C ILE A 96 -3.10 -0.41 5.90
N LYS A 97 -3.67 -1.57 6.19
CA LYS A 97 -3.36 -2.33 7.41
C LYS A 97 -1.89 -2.74 7.45
N THR A 98 -1.31 -3.13 6.32
CA THR A 98 0.12 -3.45 6.20
C THR A 98 0.98 -2.22 6.50
N TYR A 99 0.61 -1.05 5.97
CA TYR A 99 1.29 0.21 6.30
C TYR A 99 1.21 0.51 7.80
N ASP A 100 0.04 0.37 8.41
CA ASP A 100 -0.17 0.69 9.83
C ASP A 100 0.68 -0.18 10.75
N SER A 101 0.83 -1.45 10.41
CA SER A 101 1.65 -2.42 11.16
C SER A 101 3.15 -2.33 10.88
N SER A 102 3.57 -1.55 9.89
CA SER A 102 4.99 -1.38 9.54
C SER A 102 5.74 -0.55 10.58
N THR A 103 7.06 -0.80 10.68
CA THR A 103 7.94 0.00 11.54
C THR A 103 8.05 1.44 11.03
N GLN A 104 8.45 2.36 11.90
CA GLN A 104 8.63 3.76 11.49
C GLN A 104 9.66 3.88 10.37
N ALA A 105 10.76 3.14 10.39
CA ALA A 105 11.78 3.14 9.34
C ALA A 105 11.21 2.75 7.97
N VAL A 106 10.30 1.75 7.91
CA VAL A 106 9.60 1.37 6.67
C VAL A 106 8.67 2.47 6.20
N LYS A 107 7.93 3.12 7.11
CA LYS A 107 7.05 4.26 6.77
C LYS A 107 7.83 5.45 6.23
N ASP A 108 8.95 5.79 6.84
CA ASP A 108 9.83 6.86 6.36
C ASP A 108 10.39 6.54 4.96
N SER A 109 10.75 5.27 4.71
CA SER A 109 11.19 4.81 3.41
C SER A 109 10.06 4.82 2.37
N ILE A 110 8.81 4.45 2.73
CA ILE A 110 7.62 4.57 1.87
C ILE A 110 7.41 6.05 1.51
N HIS A 111 7.43 6.94 2.50
CA HIS A 111 7.29 8.38 2.27
C HIS A 111 8.33 8.92 1.28
N SER A 112 9.57 8.47 1.41
CA SER A 112 10.66 8.85 0.50
C SER A 112 10.51 8.30 -0.92
N GLN A 113 9.99 7.07 -1.06
CA GLN A 113 9.93 6.36 -2.35
C GLN A 113 8.65 6.63 -3.13
N CYS A 114 7.51 6.82 -2.44
CA CYS A 114 6.21 6.93 -3.07
C CYS A 114 5.19 7.72 -2.21
N SER A 115 5.54 8.97 -1.88
CA SER A 115 4.70 9.85 -1.05
C SER A 115 3.29 10.09 -1.62
N ASP A 116 3.15 10.08 -2.95
CA ASP A 116 1.88 10.19 -3.67
C ASP A 116 0.96 8.98 -3.39
N LYS A 117 1.50 7.77 -3.40
CA LYS A 117 0.78 6.54 -3.08
C LYS A 117 0.44 6.44 -1.59
N GLU A 118 1.34 6.92 -0.73
CA GLU A 118 1.07 7.05 0.70
C GLU A 118 -0.10 8.01 0.96
N ALA A 119 -0.10 9.17 0.30
CA ALA A 119 -1.18 10.14 0.39
C ALA A 119 -2.51 9.56 -0.10
N LEU A 120 -2.50 8.81 -1.21
CA LEU A 120 -3.67 8.11 -1.72
C LEU A 120 -4.21 7.08 -0.72
N ALA A 121 -3.35 6.23 -0.18
CA ALA A 121 -3.75 5.24 0.82
C ALA A 121 -4.36 5.92 2.07
N ASN A 122 -3.77 7.01 2.53
CA ASN A 122 -4.28 7.79 3.65
C ASN A 122 -5.66 8.42 3.32
N ALA A 123 -5.86 8.95 2.12
CA ALA A 123 -7.14 9.50 1.70
C ALA A 123 -8.23 8.41 1.58
N GLN A 124 -7.85 7.18 1.24
CA GLN A 124 -8.78 6.04 1.14
C GLN A 124 -9.08 5.34 2.47
N ARG A 125 -8.40 5.69 3.58
CA ARG A 125 -8.71 5.16 4.92
C ARG A 125 -10.17 5.40 5.32
N THR A 126 -10.66 6.56 5.00
CA THR A 126 -12.04 6.96 5.23
C THR A 126 -12.76 7.00 3.88
N LEU A 127 -13.04 5.83 3.28
CA LEU A 127 -14.00 5.72 2.19
C LEU A 127 -15.37 6.16 2.72
N SER A 128 -15.52 7.46 2.91
CA SER A 128 -16.79 8.01 3.31
C SER A 128 -17.35 8.81 2.15
N ASN A 129 -18.65 8.67 1.90
CA ASN A 129 -19.40 9.61 1.09
C ASN A 129 -19.27 11.06 1.63
N ALA A 130 -18.58 11.24 2.77
CA ALA A 130 -18.37 12.53 3.40
C ALA A 130 -17.57 13.51 2.52
N ASP A 131 -16.69 13.00 1.67
CA ASP A 131 -15.87 13.80 0.75
C ASP A 131 -16.59 14.18 -0.54
N PHE A 132 -17.75 13.57 -0.79
CA PHE A 132 -18.52 13.80 -1.99
C PHE A 132 -19.91 14.36 -1.66
N THR A 133 -20.45 15.11 -2.60
CA THR A 133 -21.85 15.53 -2.60
C THR A 133 -22.56 14.85 -3.75
N ILE A 134 -23.62 14.09 -3.46
CA ILE A 134 -24.47 13.47 -4.44
C ILE A 134 -25.85 14.11 -4.34
N ALA A 135 -26.35 14.67 -5.43
CA ALA A 135 -27.69 15.25 -5.52
C ALA A 135 -28.48 14.55 -6.64
N MET A 136 -29.61 13.98 -6.27
CA MET A 136 -30.53 13.35 -7.22
C MET A 136 -31.32 14.41 -7.99
N THR A 137 -31.41 14.27 -9.31
CA THR A 137 -32.15 15.20 -10.16
C THR A 137 -33.36 14.57 -10.83
N GLU A 138 -33.33 13.27 -11.08
CA GLU A 138 -34.39 12.55 -11.75
C GLU A 138 -34.47 11.09 -11.29
N CYS A 139 -35.68 10.59 -11.14
CA CYS A 139 -36.02 9.20 -10.87
C CYS A 139 -37.20 8.81 -11.69
N THR A 140 -37.00 8.20 -12.86
CA THR A 140 -38.07 7.87 -13.80
C THR A 140 -38.12 6.37 -14.03
N ALA A 141 -39.25 5.76 -13.69
CA ALA A 141 -39.51 4.35 -13.89
C ALA A 141 -40.37 4.09 -15.11
N ASN A 142 -40.09 3.01 -15.82
CA ASN A 142 -40.99 2.35 -16.74
C ASN A 142 -41.24 0.90 -16.25
N LYS A 143 -41.98 0.10 -16.99
CA LYS A 143 -42.29 -1.29 -16.57
C LYS A 143 -41.11 -2.27 -16.64
N VAL A 144 -39.94 -1.83 -17.08
CA VAL A 144 -38.73 -2.67 -17.27
C VAL A 144 -37.58 -2.17 -16.46
N THR A 145 -37.38 -0.84 -16.45
CA THR A 145 -36.22 -0.21 -15.81
C THR A 145 -36.59 1.08 -15.09
N THR A 146 -35.79 1.47 -14.15
CA THR A 146 -35.78 2.79 -13.52
C THR A 146 -34.51 3.52 -13.91
N THR A 147 -34.64 4.73 -14.45
CA THR A 147 -33.50 5.62 -14.75
C THR A 147 -33.33 6.60 -13.61
N ILE A 148 -32.13 6.64 -13.08
CA ILE A 148 -31.74 7.47 -11.95
C ILE A 148 -30.67 8.44 -12.45
N LYS A 149 -30.91 9.74 -12.34
CA LYS A 149 -29.97 10.78 -12.71
C LYS A 149 -29.63 11.65 -11.50
N GLY A 150 -28.42 12.16 -11.51
CA GLY A 150 -27.97 13.06 -10.45
C GLY A 150 -26.67 13.76 -10.80
N THR A 151 -26.19 14.54 -9.86
CA THR A 151 -24.89 15.17 -9.92
C THR A 151 -24.00 14.67 -8.79
N LEU A 152 -22.74 14.54 -9.06
CA LEU A 152 -21.68 14.15 -8.13
C LEU A 152 -20.61 15.24 -8.15
N ALA A 153 -20.17 15.67 -6.97
CA ALA A 153 -19.07 16.63 -6.83
C ALA A 153 -18.17 16.27 -5.65
N VAL A 154 -16.89 16.57 -5.77
CA VAL A 154 -15.96 16.55 -4.62
C VAL A 154 -16.20 17.81 -3.80
N LYS A 155 -16.28 17.68 -2.47
CA LYS A 155 -16.35 18.85 -1.58
C LYS A 155 -15.03 19.62 -1.63
N GLN A 156 -15.09 20.95 -1.69
CA GLN A 156 -13.91 21.81 -1.79
C GLN A 156 -12.96 21.67 -0.59
N SER A 157 -13.47 21.30 0.58
CA SER A 157 -12.67 21.09 1.80
C SER A 157 -12.02 19.71 1.86
N SER A 158 -12.29 18.83 0.90
CA SER A 158 -11.73 17.48 0.89
C SER A 158 -10.29 17.47 0.40
N THR A 159 -9.44 16.71 1.08
CA THR A 159 -8.06 16.44 0.66
C THR A 159 -7.97 15.65 -0.65
N ILE A 160 -9.07 15.00 -1.06
CA ILE A 160 -9.16 14.25 -2.34
C ILE A 160 -8.93 15.17 -3.54
N THR A 161 -9.22 16.47 -3.43
CA THR A 161 -9.01 17.45 -4.52
C THR A 161 -7.55 17.52 -5.02
N MET A 162 -6.59 17.11 -4.18
CA MET A 162 -5.17 17.10 -4.55
C MET A 162 -4.81 16.05 -5.61
N PHE A 163 -5.65 15.02 -5.81
CA PHE A 163 -5.38 13.93 -6.75
C PHE A 163 -5.85 14.20 -8.19
N GLY A 164 -6.27 15.45 -8.51
CA GLY A 164 -6.74 15.80 -9.86
C GLY A 164 -8.02 15.07 -10.25
N PRO A 165 -8.21 14.75 -11.54
CA PRO A 165 -9.38 14.01 -12.00
C PRO A 165 -9.44 12.60 -11.41
N LEU A 166 -10.65 12.17 -11.02
CA LEU A 166 -10.90 10.89 -10.35
C LEU A 166 -11.80 10.01 -11.22
N ASN A 167 -11.41 8.77 -11.41
CA ASN A 167 -12.33 7.73 -11.88
C ASN A 167 -13.21 7.32 -10.71
N VAL A 168 -14.51 7.53 -10.83
CA VAL A 168 -15.48 7.25 -9.78
C VAL A 168 -16.47 6.18 -10.22
N THR A 169 -16.90 5.35 -9.26
CA THR A 169 -17.96 4.38 -9.47
C THR A 169 -19.17 4.78 -8.63
N VAL A 170 -20.28 5.01 -9.29
CA VAL A 170 -21.57 5.36 -8.65
C VAL A 170 -22.52 4.19 -8.79
N ILE A 171 -23.15 3.80 -7.69
CA ILE A 171 -24.27 2.87 -7.67
C ILE A 171 -25.56 3.69 -7.54
N GLY A 172 -26.46 3.51 -8.50
CA GLY A 172 -27.86 3.91 -8.36
C GLY A 172 -28.69 2.74 -7.86
N TYR A 173 -29.69 2.99 -7.04
CA TYR A 173 -30.56 1.97 -6.48
C TYR A 173 -31.96 2.51 -6.21
N THR A 174 -32.93 1.58 -6.15
CA THR A 174 -34.24 1.84 -5.62
C THR A 174 -34.41 1.16 -4.27
N THR A 175 -35.08 1.80 -3.34
CA THR A 175 -35.36 1.29 -2.00
C THR A 175 -36.73 1.76 -1.51
N GLU A 176 -37.26 1.07 -0.51
CA GLU A 176 -38.46 1.58 0.18
C GLU A 176 -38.13 2.88 0.90
N LYS A 177 -39.08 3.76 0.99
CA LYS A 177 -38.95 5.02 1.72
C LYS A 177 -38.50 4.79 3.15
N ASN A 178 -37.47 5.58 3.56
CA ASN A 178 -36.82 5.48 4.87
C ASN A 178 -36.05 4.18 5.11
N LYS A 179 -35.74 3.38 4.09
CA LYS A 179 -34.82 2.25 4.20
C LYS A 179 -33.43 2.65 3.73
N SER A 180 -32.42 2.07 4.35
CA SER A 180 -31.02 2.25 3.92
C SER A 180 -30.72 1.44 2.67
N PHE A 181 -29.69 1.87 1.94
CA PHE A 181 -29.13 1.12 0.82
C PHE A 181 -28.78 -0.32 1.22
N ASN A 182 -29.26 -1.27 0.42
CA ASN A 182 -28.92 -2.68 0.57
C ASN A 182 -28.02 -3.11 -0.60
N PRO A 183 -26.71 -3.40 -0.35
CA PRO A 183 -25.75 -3.77 -1.40
C PRO A 183 -26.06 -5.11 -2.09
N THR A 184 -26.96 -5.92 -1.54
CA THR A 184 -27.39 -7.20 -2.14
C THR A 184 -28.71 -7.09 -2.90
N SER A 185 -29.29 -5.88 -2.97
CA SER A 185 -30.54 -5.66 -3.71
C SER A 185 -30.34 -5.92 -5.21
N PRO A 186 -31.26 -6.63 -5.88
CA PRO A 186 -31.23 -6.78 -7.33
C PRO A 186 -31.58 -5.49 -8.09
N TYR A 187 -32.17 -4.50 -7.39
CA TYR A 187 -32.66 -3.25 -7.98
C TYR A 187 -31.58 -2.15 -7.87
N GLN A 188 -30.38 -2.48 -8.34
CA GLN A 188 -29.25 -1.56 -8.40
C GLN A 188 -28.51 -1.69 -9.72
N GLY A 189 -27.79 -0.65 -10.07
CA GLY A 189 -26.92 -0.60 -11.25
C GLY A 189 -25.72 0.29 -10.99
N THR A 190 -24.69 0.17 -11.80
CA THR A 190 -23.46 0.93 -11.65
C THR A 190 -23.15 1.75 -12.89
N THR A 191 -22.51 2.90 -12.70
CA THR A 191 -21.87 3.67 -13.75
C THR A 191 -20.51 4.13 -13.30
N THR A 192 -19.57 4.24 -14.23
CA THR A 192 -18.24 4.80 -14.00
C THR A 192 -18.08 6.08 -14.82
N ALA A 193 -17.45 7.07 -14.23
CA ALA A 193 -17.18 8.33 -14.92
C ALA A 193 -15.92 9.01 -14.34
N THR A 194 -15.40 9.99 -15.07
CA THR A 194 -14.29 10.81 -14.57
C THR A 194 -14.84 12.11 -13.98
N LEU A 195 -14.58 12.31 -12.70
CA LEU A 195 -14.97 13.49 -11.92
C LEU A 195 -13.76 14.42 -11.77
N THR A 196 -13.87 15.64 -12.26
CA THR A 196 -12.87 16.68 -12.05
C THR A 196 -13.24 17.49 -10.79
N PRO A 197 -12.35 17.57 -9.79
CA PRO A 197 -12.59 18.41 -8.62
C PRO A 197 -12.95 19.85 -9.00
N GLY A 198 -13.93 20.42 -8.34
CA GLY A 198 -14.46 21.76 -8.64
C GLY A 198 -15.50 21.82 -9.77
N THR A 199 -15.72 20.72 -10.52
CA THR A 199 -16.73 20.64 -11.57
C THR A 199 -17.71 19.52 -11.29
N PRO A 200 -19.00 19.81 -11.05
CA PRO A 200 -20.01 18.75 -10.85
C PRO A 200 -20.13 17.85 -12.09
N LEU A 201 -20.13 16.55 -11.86
CA LEU A 201 -20.34 15.52 -12.87
C LEU A 201 -21.81 15.10 -12.87
N THR A 202 -22.47 15.15 -14.01
CA THR A 202 -23.80 14.55 -14.19
C THR A 202 -23.65 13.05 -14.47
N PHE A 203 -24.37 12.21 -13.73
CA PHE A 203 -24.40 10.77 -13.95
C PHE A 203 -25.83 10.30 -14.28
N SER A 204 -25.90 9.15 -14.95
CA SER A 204 -27.14 8.42 -15.22
C SER A 204 -26.88 6.93 -14.97
N VAL A 205 -27.76 6.31 -14.17
CA VAL A 205 -27.72 4.87 -13.89
C VAL A 205 -29.08 4.27 -14.22
N THR A 206 -29.08 3.16 -14.94
CA THR A 206 -30.29 2.38 -15.20
C THR A 206 -30.27 1.15 -14.30
N VAL A 207 -31.33 0.95 -13.54
CA VAL A 207 -31.55 -0.19 -12.66
C VAL A 207 -32.76 -1.00 -13.09
N PRO A 208 -32.84 -2.31 -12.79
CA PRO A 208 -34.06 -3.09 -13.01
C PRO A 208 -35.28 -2.42 -12.33
N TYR A 209 -36.43 -2.51 -12.94
CA TYR A 209 -37.66 -2.03 -12.33
C TYR A 209 -38.02 -2.86 -11.09
N ASP A 210 -38.27 -2.19 -9.98
CA ASP A 210 -38.78 -2.83 -8.77
C ASP A 210 -40.32 -2.93 -8.85
N PRO A 211 -40.89 -4.14 -8.92
CA PRO A 211 -42.36 -4.29 -9.01
C PRO A 211 -43.05 -3.88 -7.70
N ASN A 212 -42.32 -3.75 -6.60
CA ASN A 212 -42.85 -3.24 -5.35
C ASN A 212 -42.84 -1.70 -5.26
N MET A 213 -42.45 -1.02 -6.34
CA MET A 213 -42.41 0.43 -6.44
C MET A 213 -43.81 1.02 -6.52
N THR A 214 -44.52 1.01 -5.41
CA THR A 214 -45.93 1.42 -5.26
C THR A 214 -46.06 2.79 -4.61
N GLY A 215 -45.32 3.80 -5.04
CA GLY A 215 -45.39 5.18 -4.50
C GLY A 215 -44.63 5.39 -3.17
N ASN A 216 -44.20 4.34 -2.50
CA ASN A 216 -43.38 4.39 -1.29
C ASN A 216 -41.90 4.11 -1.55
N THR A 217 -41.47 4.09 -2.80
CA THR A 217 -40.10 3.79 -3.20
C THR A 217 -39.34 5.08 -3.49
N GLU A 218 -38.10 5.13 -3.05
CA GLU A 218 -37.18 6.24 -3.30
C GLU A 218 -36.02 5.76 -4.17
N CYS A 219 -35.55 6.62 -5.05
CA CYS A 219 -34.30 6.44 -5.76
C CYS A 219 -33.17 7.04 -4.94
N GLY A 220 -32.06 6.32 -4.90
CA GLY A 220 -30.82 6.78 -4.28
C GLY A 220 -29.61 6.54 -5.16
N ALA A 221 -28.54 7.20 -4.83
CA ALA A 221 -27.21 6.92 -5.37
C ALA A 221 -26.15 7.02 -4.28
N THR A 222 -25.12 6.21 -4.42
CA THR A 222 -23.94 6.25 -3.54
C THR A 222 -22.68 6.04 -4.36
N MET A 223 -21.59 6.67 -3.94
CA MET A 223 -20.28 6.42 -4.50
C MET A 223 -19.64 5.23 -3.76
N THR A 224 -19.10 4.26 -4.49
CA THR A 224 -18.54 3.04 -3.90
C THR A 224 -17.04 2.90 -4.07
N ALA A 225 -16.49 3.56 -5.08
CA ALA A 225 -15.04 3.54 -5.30
C ALA A 225 -14.61 4.80 -6.06
N TRP A 226 -13.42 5.24 -5.80
CA TRP A 226 -12.74 6.27 -6.58
C TRP A 226 -11.24 5.96 -6.68
N TRP A 227 -10.62 6.43 -7.76
CA TRP A 227 -9.18 6.30 -7.99
C TRP A 227 -8.72 7.48 -8.86
N PRO A 228 -7.53 8.07 -8.60
CA PRO A 228 -6.96 9.08 -9.49
C PRO A 228 -6.86 8.55 -10.92
N SER A 229 -7.12 9.40 -11.92
CA SER A 229 -7.14 8.94 -13.31
C SER A 229 -5.75 8.74 -13.91
N ASP A 230 -4.74 9.29 -13.28
CA ASP A 230 -3.33 9.32 -13.68
C ASP A 230 -2.43 8.37 -12.87
N MET A 231 -3.01 7.55 -11.97
CA MET A 231 -2.29 6.58 -11.13
C MET A 231 -2.67 5.13 -11.42
#